data_28f03594365c8b6f5d3e7243c2916a0d
#
_entry.id   28f03594365c8b6f5d3e7243c2916a0d
#
_cell.length_a   1.000
_cell.length_b   1.000
_cell.length_c   1.000
_cell.angle_alpha   90.00
_cell.angle_beta   90.00
_cell.angle_gamma   90.00
#
_symmetry.space_group_name_H-M   'P 1'
#
loop_
_entity.id
_entity.type
_entity.pdbx_description
1 polymer ?
#
loop_
_entity_poly.entity_id
_entity_poly.type
_entity_poly.pdbx_seq_one_letter_code
_entity_poly.pdbx_strand_id
1 'polypeptide(L)'
;MRVLMIILAWLSVVAAAEVVVVDDNGQQIKLAVPAKRIVSLAPNITEVLFHIGAGEKIVGADEYSNYPEEAKDILRVNNHAAANYELILSLEPDLVIAWQSGNGNKIIDPLRKLGIPVFVVETNKMDAIPSLFRRFGKLSGHGDQAEQRAHEFSRRLQELRAAQAGKSVIKVFYQIWDEP
;
A
#
# COMPACT_ATOMS: atom_id res chain seq x y z
N MET A 1 59.98 11.30 22.18
CA MET A 1 58.68 11.98 21.91
C MET A 1 57.83 11.08 21.04
N ARG A 2 56.81 10.44 21.62
CA ARG A 2 55.83 9.62 20.85
C ARG A 2 54.60 10.49 20.58
N VAL A 3 54.36 10.81 19.31
CA VAL A 3 53.15 11.54 18.86
C VAL A 3 52.04 10.56 18.74
N LEU A 4 51.03 10.68 19.66
CA LEU A 4 49.80 9.89 19.62
C LEU A 4 48.86 10.55 18.62
N MET A 5 48.68 9.92 17.45
CA MET A 5 47.76 10.37 16.40
C MET A 5 46.36 9.86 16.72
N ILE A 6 45.50 10.74 17.24
CA ILE A 6 44.09 10.43 17.52
C ILE A 6 43.33 10.56 16.19
N ILE A 7 42.92 9.40 15.61
CA ILE A 7 42.04 9.33 14.46
C ILE A 7 40.61 9.54 14.96
N LEU A 8 40.05 10.73 14.76
CA LEU A 8 38.64 11.01 15.00
C LEU A 8 37.82 10.40 13.85
N ALA A 9 37.23 9.23 14.07
CA ALA A 9 36.28 8.65 13.13
C ALA A 9 34.97 9.47 13.17
N TRP A 10 34.68 10.22 12.14
CA TRP A 10 33.41 10.88 11.94
C TRP A 10 32.36 9.82 11.58
N LEU A 11 31.55 9.43 12.53
CA LEU A 11 30.32 8.68 12.26
C LEU A 11 29.34 9.65 11.58
N SER A 12 29.24 9.57 10.26
CA SER A 12 28.17 10.24 9.51
C SER A 12 26.86 9.53 9.85
N VAL A 13 26.06 10.09 10.74
CA VAL A 13 24.66 9.67 10.91
C VAL A 13 23.92 10.12 9.66
N VAL A 14 23.69 9.22 8.76
CA VAL A 14 22.76 9.44 7.65
C VAL A 14 21.37 9.50 8.26
N ALA A 15 20.85 10.70 8.48
CA ALA A 15 19.47 10.90 8.85
C ALA A 15 18.59 10.36 7.72
N ALA A 16 17.88 9.26 7.94
CA ALA A 16 16.89 8.76 6.99
C ALA A 16 15.81 9.86 6.85
N ALA A 17 15.51 10.24 5.60
CA ALA A 17 14.50 11.26 5.35
C ALA A 17 13.11 10.73 5.77
N GLU A 18 12.38 11.53 6.53
CA GLU A 18 11.00 11.24 6.93
C GLU A 18 10.13 10.99 5.68
N VAL A 19 9.35 9.93 5.72
CA VAL A 19 8.38 9.61 4.68
C VAL A 19 7.07 10.30 4.99
N VAL A 20 6.67 11.26 4.15
CA VAL A 20 5.38 11.96 4.29
C VAL A 20 4.55 11.74 3.03
N VAL A 21 3.35 11.17 3.19
CA VAL A 21 2.40 10.90 2.10
C VAL A 21 0.99 11.28 2.55
N VAL A 22 0.21 11.85 1.64
CA VAL A 22 -1.20 12.18 1.88
C VAL A 22 -2.08 11.04 1.37
N ASP A 23 -3.01 10.57 2.20
CA ASP A 23 -3.98 9.55 1.85
C ASP A 23 -5.18 10.10 1.06
N ASP A 24 -6.12 9.24 0.64
CA ASP A 24 -7.29 9.67 -0.14
C ASP A 24 -8.35 10.40 0.70
N ASN A 25 -8.23 10.38 2.04
CA ASN A 25 -9.03 11.20 2.95
C ASN A 25 -8.38 12.55 3.29
N GLY A 26 -7.24 12.88 2.64
CA GLY A 26 -6.49 14.12 2.89
C GLY A 26 -5.66 14.11 4.16
N GLN A 27 -5.51 12.96 4.84
CA GLN A 27 -4.67 12.83 6.01
C GLN A 27 -3.20 12.63 5.64
N GLN A 28 -2.33 13.32 6.36
CA GLN A 28 -0.88 13.18 6.22
C GLN A 28 -0.38 12.03 7.07
N ILE A 29 0.18 11.01 6.44
CA ILE A 29 0.85 9.90 7.10
C ILE A 29 2.34 10.18 7.12
N LYS A 30 2.93 10.11 8.30
CA LYS A 30 4.35 10.37 8.55
C LYS A 30 4.99 9.13 9.14
N LEU A 31 6.05 8.65 8.51
CA LEU A 31 6.86 7.54 8.99
C LEU A 31 8.32 8.02 9.08
N ALA A 32 9.00 7.72 10.19
CA ALA A 32 10.40 8.09 10.36
C ALA A 32 11.31 7.45 9.31
N VAL A 33 10.93 6.25 8.84
CA VAL A 33 11.59 5.49 7.77
C VAL A 33 10.49 4.78 6.96
N PRO A 34 10.77 4.31 5.73
CA PRO A 34 9.82 3.49 4.99
C PRO A 34 9.36 2.28 5.78
N ALA A 35 8.07 1.96 5.68
CA ALA A 35 7.44 0.85 6.36
C ALA A 35 8.14 -0.48 6.07
N LYS A 36 8.31 -1.29 7.11
CA LYS A 36 8.89 -2.65 7.05
C LYS A 36 7.86 -3.72 7.33
N ARG A 37 6.80 -3.39 8.08
CA ARG A 37 5.75 -4.31 8.51
C ARG A 37 4.39 -3.69 8.17
N ILE A 38 3.83 -4.13 7.05
CA ILE A 38 2.60 -3.58 6.49
C ILE A 38 1.45 -4.56 6.71
N VAL A 39 0.32 -4.08 7.21
CA VAL A 39 -0.94 -4.82 7.19
C VAL A 39 -1.80 -4.26 6.05
N SER A 40 -2.24 -5.17 5.17
CA SER A 40 -3.09 -4.88 4.02
C SER A 40 -4.52 -5.34 4.27
N LEU A 41 -5.47 -4.40 4.36
CA LEU A 41 -6.86 -4.71 4.73
C LEU A 41 -7.80 -4.87 3.52
N ALA A 42 -7.26 -5.03 2.31
CA ALA A 42 -8.06 -5.33 1.12
C ALA A 42 -7.21 -6.00 0.03
N PRO A 43 -7.82 -6.87 -0.83
CA PRO A 43 -7.12 -7.59 -1.88
C PRO A 43 -6.36 -6.68 -2.86
N ASN A 44 -7.00 -5.63 -3.34
CA ASN A 44 -6.40 -4.66 -4.27
C ASN A 44 -5.16 -3.95 -3.69
N ILE A 45 -5.10 -3.75 -2.38
CA ILE A 45 -3.93 -3.20 -1.69
C ILE A 45 -2.79 -4.22 -1.71
N THR A 46 -3.10 -5.47 -1.36
CA THR A 46 -2.15 -6.59 -1.40
C THR A 46 -1.55 -6.74 -2.80
N GLU A 47 -2.39 -6.78 -3.83
CA GLU A 47 -1.96 -6.89 -5.22
C GLU A 47 -1.02 -5.75 -5.65
N VAL A 48 -1.35 -4.51 -5.29
CA VAL A 48 -0.50 -3.35 -5.61
C VAL A 48 0.84 -3.44 -4.90
N LEU A 49 0.88 -3.82 -3.62
CA LEU A 49 2.14 -3.98 -2.88
C LEU A 49 3.03 -5.04 -3.52
N PHE A 50 2.49 -6.19 -3.90
CA PHE A 50 3.25 -7.19 -4.65
C PHE A 50 3.72 -6.68 -6.01
N HIS A 51 2.85 -5.98 -6.74
CA HIS A 51 3.18 -5.45 -8.07
C HIS A 51 4.34 -4.47 -8.08
N ILE A 52 4.52 -3.67 -7.02
CA ILE A 52 5.63 -2.75 -6.85
C ILE A 52 6.83 -3.37 -6.11
N GLY A 53 6.83 -4.68 -5.84
CA GLY A 53 7.93 -5.39 -5.19
C GLY A 53 7.95 -5.31 -3.65
N ALA A 54 6.91 -4.81 -3.01
CA ALA A 54 6.81 -4.64 -1.55
C ALA A 54 6.07 -5.80 -0.85
N GLY A 55 5.78 -6.90 -1.54
CA GLY A 55 5.02 -8.04 -1.02
C GLY A 55 5.64 -8.66 0.24
N GLU A 56 6.96 -8.76 0.32
CA GLU A 56 7.71 -9.28 1.47
C GLU A 56 7.48 -8.52 2.78
N LYS A 57 6.98 -7.28 2.68
CA LYS A 57 6.71 -6.43 3.84
C LYS A 57 5.32 -6.63 4.42
N ILE A 58 4.47 -7.38 3.74
CA ILE A 58 3.10 -7.64 4.20
C ILE A 58 3.15 -8.72 5.28
N VAL A 59 2.83 -8.33 6.51
CA VAL A 59 2.81 -9.23 7.68
C VAL A 59 1.41 -9.72 8.03
N GLY A 60 0.38 -9.10 7.48
CA GLY A 60 -1.02 -9.48 7.63
C GLY A 60 -1.86 -8.98 6.45
N ALA A 61 -2.82 -9.79 6.01
CA ALA A 61 -3.64 -9.50 4.84
C ALA A 61 -5.13 -9.78 5.08
N ASP A 62 -5.96 -9.21 4.23
CA ASP A 62 -7.39 -9.50 4.15
C ASP A 62 -7.65 -10.96 3.74
N GLU A 63 -8.78 -11.53 4.19
CA GLU A 63 -9.19 -12.92 3.92
C GLU A 63 -9.21 -13.26 2.43
N TYR A 64 -9.57 -12.30 1.59
CA TYR A 64 -9.69 -12.47 0.14
C TYR A 64 -8.42 -12.09 -0.64
N SER A 65 -7.33 -11.76 0.03
CA SER A 65 -6.03 -11.48 -0.58
C SER A 65 -5.36 -12.77 -1.06
N ASN A 66 -5.80 -13.33 -2.18
CA ASN A 66 -5.38 -14.62 -2.72
C ASN A 66 -4.54 -14.53 -4.00
N TYR A 67 -4.16 -13.32 -4.41
CA TYR A 67 -3.31 -13.06 -5.56
C TYR A 67 -2.23 -12.02 -5.19
N PRO A 68 -0.98 -12.23 -5.65
CA PRO A 68 -0.46 -13.42 -6.33
C PRO A 68 -0.45 -14.67 -5.42
N GLU A 69 0.06 -15.81 -5.91
CA GLU A 69 0.03 -17.08 -5.15
C GLU A 69 0.69 -16.94 -3.77
N GLU A 70 1.79 -16.21 -3.69
CA GLU A 70 2.54 -15.93 -2.45
C GLU A 70 1.70 -15.19 -1.39
N ALA A 71 0.68 -14.45 -1.82
CA ALA A 71 -0.22 -13.76 -0.89
C ALA A 71 -1.06 -14.73 -0.06
N LYS A 72 -1.24 -15.98 -0.48
CA LYS A 72 -2.01 -16.99 0.25
C LYS A 72 -1.36 -17.41 1.56
N ASP A 73 -0.04 -17.31 1.65
CA ASP A 73 0.73 -17.70 2.84
C ASP A 73 0.74 -16.60 3.92
N ILE A 74 0.23 -15.40 3.61
CA ILE A 74 0.18 -14.29 4.56
C ILE A 74 -0.94 -14.52 5.57
N LEU A 75 -0.66 -14.22 6.84
CA LEU A 75 -1.63 -14.37 7.93
C LEU A 75 -2.88 -13.50 7.70
N ARG A 76 -4.07 -14.09 7.87
CA ARG A 76 -5.34 -13.39 7.69
C ARG A 76 -5.72 -12.63 8.96
N VAL A 77 -5.95 -11.31 8.83
CA VAL A 77 -6.18 -10.42 9.97
C VAL A 77 -7.55 -9.74 9.96
N ASN A 78 -8.24 -9.76 8.82
CA ASN A 78 -9.60 -9.19 8.69
C ASN A 78 -10.38 -9.89 7.58
N ASN A 79 -11.69 -9.71 7.63
CA ASN A 79 -12.63 -9.95 6.55
C ASN A 79 -13.52 -8.71 6.34
N HIS A 80 -14.50 -8.78 5.43
CA HIS A 80 -15.42 -7.68 5.14
C HIS A 80 -16.24 -7.21 6.36
N ALA A 81 -16.42 -8.04 7.39
CA ALA A 81 -17.27 -7.73 8.54
C ALA A 81 -16.50 -7.18 9.74
N ALA A 82 -15.26 -7.66 9.96
CA ALA A 82 -14.49 -7.35 11.17
C ALA A 82 -12.98 -7.49 10.95
N ALA A 83 -12.22 -6.77 11.76
CA ALA A 83 -10.78 -6.91 11.88
C ALA A 83 -10.42 -7.51 13.26
N ASN A 84 -9.41 -8.38 13.28
CA ASN A 84 -8.85 -8.89 14.51
C ASN A 84 -7.76 -7.93 15.01
N TYR A 85 -8.15 -6.96 15.83
CA TYR A 85 -7.25 -5.91 16.32
C TYR A 85 -6.12 -6.45 17.18
N GLU A 86 -6.37 -7.49 17.98
CA GLU A 86 -5.36 -8.13 18.84
C GLU A 86 -4.28 -8.79 17.97
N LEU A 87 -4.69 -9.50 16.94
CA LEU A 87 -3.78 -10.12 16.00
C LEU A 87 -2.98 -9.05 15.22
N ILE A 88 -3.66 -7.98 14.74
CA ILE A 88 -2.98 -6.89 14.06
C ILE A 88 -1.91 -6.26 14.97
N LEU A 89 -2.24 -5.98 16.23
CA LEU A 89 -1.29 -5.45 17.21
C LEU A 89 -0.11 -6.39 17.46
N SER A 90 -0.37 -7.69 17.57
CA SER A 90 0.68 -8.70 17.80
C SER A 90 1.67 -8.81 16.64
N LEU A 91 1.27 -8.38 15.44
CA LEU A 91 2.15 -8.29 14.28
C LEU A 91 3.04 -7.03 14.28
N GLU A 92 2.88 -6.13 15.25
CA GLU A 92 3.67 -4.90 15.38
C GLU A 92 3.81 -4.14 14.04
N PRO A 93 2.70 -3.82 13.34
CA PRO A 93 2.79 -3.13 12.07
C PRO A 93 3.24 -1.69 12.28
N ASP A 94 4.12 -1.23 11.41
CA ASP A 94 4.49 0.19 11.33
C ASP A 94 3.58 0.97 10.35
N LEU A 95 2.76 0.26 9.57
CA LEU A 95 1.76 0.84 8.68
C LEU A 95 0.60 -0.15 8.45
N VAL A 96 -0.61 0.37 8.53
CA VAL A 96 -1.82 -0.31 8.01
C VAL A 96 -2.28 0.43 6.77
N ILE A 97 -2.64 -0.29 5.72
CA ILE A 97 -3.27 0.29 4.53
C ILE A 97 -4.69 -0.27 4.44
N ALA A 98 -5.67 0.62 4.38
CA ALA A 98 -7.09 0.30 4.39
C ALA A 98 -7.82 0.90 3.19
N TRP A 99 -8.88 0.24 2.74
CA TRP A 99 -9.76 0.74 1.69
C TRP A 99 -11.02 1.36 2.30
N GLN A 100 -11.26 2.66 2.03
CA GLN A 100 -12.35 3.42 2.67
C GLN A 100 -13.73 2.77 2.50
N SER A 101 -14.11 2.48 1.26
CA SER A 101 -15.43 1.91 0.96
C SER A 101 -15.60 0.48 1.46
N GLY A 102 -14.52 -0.31 1.52
CA GLY A 102 -14.56 -1.71 1.96
C GLY A 102 -14.44 -1.88 3.47
N ASN A 103 -13.49 -1.20 4.10
CA ASN A 103 -13.25 -1.34 5.53
C ASN A 103 -14.10 -0.37 6.37
N GLY A 104 -14.33 0.85 5.85
CA GLY A 104 -15.10 1.89 6.53
C GLY A 104 -14.48 2.36 7.85
N ASN A 105 -15.04 3.43 8.39
CA ASN A 105 -14.55 4.00 9.64
C ASN A 105 -14.68 3.04 10.83
N LYS A 106 -15.58 2.07 10.76
CA LYS A 106 -15.77 1.04 11.79
C LYS A 106 -14.49 0.22 12.02
N ILE A 107 -13.71 -0.04 10.98
CA ILE A 107 -12.42 -0.76 11.07
C ILE A 107 -11.25 0.23 11.22
N ILE A 108 -11.29 1.34 10.49
CA ILE A 108 -10.19 2.30 10.40
C ILE A 108 -9.97 3.07 11.72
N ASP A 109 -11.04 3.60 12.33
CA ASP A 109 -10.92 4.45 13.50
C ASP A 109 -10.38 3.74 14.76
N PRO A 110 -10.76 2.48 15.06
CA PRO A 110 -10.12 1.74 16.14
C PRO A 110 -8.61 1.58 15.95
N LEU A 111 -8.13 1.28 14.73
CA LEU A 111 -6.70 1.15 14.45
C LEU A 111 -5.94 2.46 14.70
N ARG A 112 -6.51 3.59 14.30
CA ARG A 112 -5.96 4.92 14.58
C ARG A 112 -5.90 5.21 16.08
N LYS A 113 -6.95 4.85 16.83
CA LYS A 113 -7.00 5.00 18.30
C LYS A 113 -5.94 4.15 19.01
N LEU A 114 -5.53 3.03 18.42
CA LEU A 114 -4.42 2.20 18.90
C LEU A 114 -3.04 2.79 18.57
N GLY A 115 -2.99 3.98 17.93
CA GLY A 115 -1.73 4.66 17.60
C GLY A 115 -1.01 4.12 16.36
N ILE A 116 -1.65 3.23 15.59
CA ILE A 116 -1.06 2.68 14.37
C ILE A 116 -1.24 3.68 13.22
N PRO A 117 -0.21 4.01 12.43
CA PRO A 117 -0.37 4.77 11.20
C PRO A 117 -1.28 4.04 10.22
N VAL A 118 -2.40 4.67 9.79
CA VAL A 118 -3.34 4.09 8.84
C VAL A 118 -3.42 4.96 7.60
N PHE A 119 -2.95 4.44 6.48
CA PHE A 119 -3.08 5.06 5.15
C PHE A 119 -4.36 4.55 4.48
N VAL A 120 -5.24 5.47 4.11
CA VAL A 120 -6.55 5.13 3.52
C VAL A 120 -6.52 5.35 2.02
N VAL A 121 -6.99 4.36 1.26
CA VAL A 121 -7.17 4.45 -0.20
C VAL A 121 -8.64 4.44 -0.58
N GLU A 122 -8.98 5.23 -1.62
CA GLU A 122 -10.29 5.23 -2.28
C GLU A 122 -10.07 5.47 -3.78
N THR A 123 -9.58 4.44 -4.47
CA THR A 123 -9.27 4.54 -5.91
C THR A 123 -10.45 4.07 -6.73
N ASN A 124 -11.16 4.99 -7.36
CA ASN A 124 -12.35 4.75 -8.17
C ASN A 124 -12.17 5.09 -9.67
N LYS A 125 -10.94 5.45 -10.08
CA LYS A 125 -10.59 5.77 -11.46
C LYS A 125 -9.27 5.13 -11.85
N MET A 126 -9.20 4.57 -13.05
CA MET A 126 -7.97 3.95 -13.56
C MET A 126 -6.79 4.94 -13.64
N ASP A 127 -7.07 6.20 -13.95
CA ASP A 127 -6.04 7.25 -14.00
C ASP A 127 -5.40 7.58 -12.63
N ALA A 128 -6.02 7.18 -11.53
CA ALA A 128 -5.47 7.35 -10.18
C ALA A 128 -4.50 6.23 -9.78
N ILE A 129 -4.54 5.07 -10.45
CA ILE A 129 -3.70 3.91 -10.12
C ILE A 129 -2.20 4.20 -10.18
N PRO A 130 -1.65 4.91 -11.17
CA PRO A 130 -0.23 5.27 -11.19
C PRO A 130 0.20 6.10 -9.97
N SER A 131 -0.67 7.01 -9.50
CA SER A 131 -0.44 7.77 -8.27
C SER A 131 -0.44 6.87 -7.02
N LEU A 132 -1.31 5.87 -6.98
CA LEU A 132 -1.34 4.88 -5.89
C LEU A 132 -0.03 4.08 -5.84
N PHE A 133 0.49 3.62 -6.98
CA PHE A 133 1.79 2.93 -7.04
C PHE A 133 2.89 3.79 -6.44
N ARG A 134 3.01 5.07 -6.85
CA ARG A 134 4.02 6.01 -6.32
C ARG A 134 3.89 6.21 -4.82
N ARG A 135 2.67 6.39 -4.31
CA ARG A 135 2.42 6.57 -2.87
C ARG A 135 2.81 5.33 -2.08
N PHE A 136 2.44 4.14 -2.53
CA PHE A 136 2.84 2.88 -1.88
C PHE A 136 4.34 2.65 -1.98
N GLY A 137 4.95 2.96 -3.12
CA GLY A 137 6.40 2.90 -3.29
C GLY A 137 7.15 3.79 -2.31
N LYS A 138 6.66 5.02 -2.10
CA LYS A 138 7.22 5.94 -1.11
C LYS A 138 7.06 5.42 0.32
N LEU A 139 5.86 4.93 0.67
CA LEU A 139 5.58 4.37 1.99
C LEU A 139 6.41 3.12 2.29
N SER A 140 6.65 2.27 1.29
CA SER A 140 7.35 0.99 1.45
C SER A 140 8.85 1.04 1.11
N GLY A 141 9.36 2.17 0.59
CA GLY A 141 10.76 2.29 0.15
C GLY A 141 11.06 1.63 -1.21
N HIS A 142 10.03 1.34 -2.00
CA HIS A 142 10.14 0.77 -3.36
C HIS A 142 9.86 1.83 -4.45
N GLY A 143 10.33 3.06 -4.24
CA GLY A 143 10.03 4.20 -5.11
C GLY A 143 10.36 3.98 -6.58
N ASP A 144 11.55 3.44 -6.89
CA ASP A 144 12.01 3.23 -8.27
C ASP A 144 11.14 2.20 -8.99
N GLN A 145 10.85 1.07 -8.35
CA GLN A 145 9.98 0.04 -8.93
C GLN A 145 8.55 0.56 -9.11
N ALA A 146 8.04 1.29 -8.13
CA ALA A 146 6.72 1.89 -8.19
C ALA A 146 6.60 2.92 -9.33
N GLU A 147 7.64 3.74 -9.57
CA GLU A 147 7.67 4.68 -10.68
C GLU A 147 7.67 3.95 -12.03
N GLN A 148 8.50 2.91 -12.17
CA GLN A 148 8.52 2.08 -13.38
C GLN A 148 7.13 1.47 -13.66
N ARG A 149 6.48 0.89 -12.65
CA ARG A 149 5.14 0.31 -12.78
C ARG A 149 4.07 1.36 -13.10
N ALA A 150 4.17 2.54 -12.50
CA ALA A 150 3.27 3.66 -12.79
C ALA A 150 3.37 4.12 -14.24
N HIS A 151 4.57 4.23 -14.78
CA HIS A 151 4.81 4.56 -16.20
C HIS A 151 4.28 3.47 -17.13
N GLU A 152 4.58 2.20 -16.85
CA GLU A 152 4.10 1.07 -17.65
C GLU A 152 2.57 1.03 -17.69
N PHE A 153 1.91 1.15 -16.55
CA PHE A 153 0.46 1.18 -16.46
C PHE A 153 -0.15 2.33 -17.26
N SER A 154 0.40 3.54 -17.10
CA SER A 154 -0.07 4.74 -17.83
C SER A 154 0.04 4.56 -19.33
N ARG A 155 1.17 4.04 -19.81
CA ARG A 155 1.41 3.78 -21.24
C ARG A 155 0.40 2.77 -21.78
N ARG A 156 0.23 1.63 -21.10
CA ARG A 156 -0.74 0.58 -21.52
C ARG A 156 -2.17 1.09 -21.55
N LEU A 157 -2.56 1.90 -20.56
CA LEU A 157 -3.89 2.50 -20.52
C LEU A 157 -4.11 3.45 -21.69
N GLN A 158 -3.12 4.26 -22.07
CA GLN A 158 -3.17 5.15 -23.24
C GLN A 158 -3.26 4.35 -24.55
N GLU A 159 -2.49 3.29 -24.70
CA GLU A 159 -2.53 2.40 -25.87
C GLU A 159 -3.91 1.76 -26.03
N LEU A 160 -4.49 1.25 -24.93
CA LEU A 160 -5.85 0.69 -24.93
C LEU A 160 -6.89 1.72 -25.34
N ARG A 161 -6.82 2.94 -24.82
CA ARG A 161 -7.72 4.04 -25.16
C ARG A 161 -7.60 4.41 -26.64
N ALA A 162 -6.37 4.53 -27.14
CA ALA A 162 -6.12 4.81 -28.55
C ALA A 162 -6.67 3.69 -29.47
N ALA A 163 -6.46 2.43 -29.08
CA ALA A 163 -6.96 1.27 -29.83
C ALA A 163 -8.51 1.18 -29.85
N GLN A 164 -9.20 1.79 -28.89
CA GLN A 164 -10.66 1.83 -28.81
C GLN A 164 -11.26 3.12 -29.34
N ALA A 165 -10.45 4.13 -29.65
CA ALA A 165 -10.94 5.41 -30.18
C ALA A 165 -11.71 5.22 -31.50
N GLY A 166 -12.90 5.81 -31.59
CA GLY A 166 -13.77 5.71 -32.78
C GLY A 166 -14.55 4.39 -32.92
N LYS A 167 -14.38 3.43 -32.01
CA LYS A 167 -15.20 2.22 -32.02
C LYS A 167 -16.58 2.48 -31.39
N SER A 168 -17.58 1.73 -31.88
CA SER A 168 -18.93 1.83 -31.31
C SER A 168 -18.97 1.39 -29.85
N VAL A 169 -19.74 2.11 -29.05
CA VAL A 169 -20.02 1.73 -27.66
C VAL A 169 -20.90 0.50 -27.65
N ILE A 170 -20.50 -0.51 -26.90
CA ILE A 170 -21.30 -1.72 -26.65
C ILE A 170 -21.93 -1.63 -25.25
N LYS A 171 -23.17 -2.11 -25.13
CA LYS A 171 -23.82 -2.27 -23.84
C LYS A 171 -23.40 -3.60 -23.24
N VAL A 172 -22.96 -3.58 -21.99
CA VAL A 172 -22.60 -4.79 -21.25
C VAL A 172 -23.44 -4.86 -19.98
N PHE A 173 -23.79 -6.07 -19.58
CA PHE A 173 -24.32 -6.37 -18.25
C PHE A 173 -23.17 -7.02 -17.47
N TYR A 174 -22.89 -6.50 -16.28
CA TYR A 174 -21.88 -7.05 -15.39
C TYR A 174 -22.51 -7.33 -14.03
N GLN A 175 -22.54 -8.60 -13.64
CA GLN A 175 -23.06 -9.04 -12.36
C GLN A 175 -21.90 -9.38 -11.43
N ILE A 176 -21.89 -8.78 -10.25
CA ILE A 176 -20.85 -9.01 -9.22
C ILE A 176 -21.31 -10.06 -8.22
N TRP A 177 -22.63 -10.06 -7.93
CA TRP A 177 -23.27 -11.00 -7.00
C TRP A 177 -24.44 -11.66 -7.69
N ASP A 178 -24.69 -12.92 -7.39
CA ASP A 178 -25.81 -13.70 -7.91
C ASP A 178 -27.02 -13.70 -6.95
N GLU A 179 -26.82 -13.27 -5.70
CA GLU A 179 -27.88 -13.06 -4.71
C GLU A 179 -27.93 -11.60 -4.26
N PRO A 180 -29.16 -11.05 -4.01
CA PRO A 180 -29.33 -9.66 -3.57
C PRO A 180 -28.92 -9.43 -2.10
#